data_5c33b8658390f1b256943cd46802faf3
#
_entry.id   5c33b8658390f1b256943cd46802faf3
#
_cell.length_a   1.000
_cell.length_b   1.000
_cell.length_c   1.000
_cell.angle_alpha   90.00
_cell.angle_beta   90.00
_cell.angle_gamma   90.00
#
_symmetry.space_group_name_H-M   'P 1'
#
loop_
_entity.id
_entity.type
_entity.pdbx_description
1 polymer ?
#
loop_
_entity_poly.entity_id
_entity_poly.type
_entity_poly.pdbx_seq_one_letter_code
_entity_poly.pdbx_strand_id
1 'polypeptide(L)'
;GAGGASATVRCVMKFVMNMVRKPFKAGDVIFDFGDRSDEIYLIHSGSVEIVSREGLVLATLKAGELFGEMASIMGERERTARAVTASTSVIDVIDSGTMQRKLAEADPVLRALVRNLTNRLADANLMNEERWLLLNVYQSLAPEEIERP
;
A
#
# COMPACT_ATOMS: atom_id res chain seq x y z
N GLY A 1 12.11 18.20 -30.93
CA GLY A 1 12.33 17.05 -30.58
C GLY A 1 11.82 16.48 -29.30
N ALA A 2 12.76 16.30 -28.43
CA ALA A 2 12.41 15.67 -27.17
C ALA A 2 11.36 16.45 -26.41
N GLY A 3 11.31 17.76 -26.61
CA GLY A 3 10.34 18.59 -25.91
C GLY A 3 8.88 18.25 -26.21
N GLY A 4 8.57 18.05 -27.51
CA GLY A 4 7.21 17.73 -27.90
C GLY A 4 6.76 16.39 -27.37
N ALA A 5 7.58 15.39 -27.57
CA ALA A 5 7.30 14.05 -27.08
C ALA A 5 7.23 14.04 -25.55
N SER A 6 8.14 14.77 -24.91
CA SER A 6 8.14 14.85 -23.46
C SER A 6 6.85 15.49 -22.93
N ALA A 7 6.36 16.53 -23.61
CA ALA A 7 5.14 17.20 -23.17
C ALA A 7 3.95 16.23 -23.25
N THR A 8 3.86 15.46 -24.33
CA THR A 8 2.80 14.50 -24.50
C THR A 8 2.89 13.40 -23.43
N VAL A 9 4.08 12.87 -23.23
CA VAL A 9 4.30 11.82 -22.24
C VAL A 9 3.96 12.33 -20.85
N ARG A 10 4.40 13.54 -20.51
CA ARG A 10 4.09 14.12 -19.19
C ARG A 10 2.61 14.32 -19.01
N CYS A 11 1.90 14.73 -20.04
CA CYS A 11 0.46 14.92 -19.96
C CYS A 11 -0.24 13.58 -19.68
N VAL A 12 0.16 12.53 -20.41
CA VAL A 12 -0.40 11.21 -20.20
C VAL A 12 -0.09 10.69 -18.81
N MET A 13 1.15 10.83 -18.37
CA MET A 13 1.54 10.36 -17.03
C MET A 13 0.82 11.14 -15.95
N LYS A 14 0.67 12.44 -16.11
CA LYS A 14 -0.04 13.25 -15.13
C LYS A 14 -1.51 12.85 -15.06
N PHE A 15 -2.10 12.51 -16.18
CA PHE A 15 -3.49 12.08 -16.25
C PHE A 15 -3.67 10.67 -15.70
N VAL A 16 -2.77 9.75 -16.06
CA VAL A 16 -2.88 8.34 -15.70
C VAL A 16 -2.38 8.09 -14.28
N MET A 17 -1.32 8.77 -13.88
CA MET A 17 -0.62 8.47 -12.65
C MET A 17 -0.36 9.72 -11.85
N ASN A 18 -1.21 9.98 -10.90
CA ASN A 18 -0.96 11.03 -9.94
C ASN A 18 -0.12 10.46 -8.81
N MET A 19 1.06 9.97 -9.17
CA MET A 19 2.00 9.34 -8.24
C MET A 19 3.25 10.20 -8.12
N VAL A 20 3.80 10.23 -6.93
CA VAL A 20 5.07 10.89 -6.68
C VAL A 20 6.09 9.82 -6.30
N ARG A 21 7.17 9.73 -7.05
CA ARG A 21 8.23 8.77 -6.75
C ARG A 21 9.23 9.43 -5.81
N LYS A 22 9.45 8.81 -4.66
CA LYS A 22 10.31 9.36 -3.62
C LYS A 22 11.42 8.38 -3.24
N PRO A 23 12.66 8.89 -3.10
CA PRO A 23 13.75 8.06 -2.59
C PRO A 23 13.76 8.10 -1.06
N PHE A 24 14.17 7.00 -0.46
CA PHE A 24 14.34 6.88 0.99
C PHE A 24 15.66 6.19 1.29
N LYS A 25 16.32 6.60 2.35
CA LYS A 25 17.49 5.89 2.85
C LYS A 25 17.04 4.80 3.80
N ALA A 26 17.90 3.82 4.00
CA ALA A 26 17.64 2.77 4.98
C ALA A 26 17.36 3.39 6.34
N GLY A 27 16.32 2.95 7.00
CA GLY A 27 15.94 3.45 8.31
C GLY A 27 15.01 4.66 8.30
N ASP A 28 14.64 5.17 7.13
CA ASP A 28 13.71 6.29 7.06
C ASP A 28 12.30 5.83 7.39
N VAL A 29 11.58 6.67 8.13
CA VAL A 29 10.19 6.41 8.48
C VAL A 29 9.31 6.95 7.35
N ILE A 30 8.51 6.07 6.76
CA ILE A 30 7.59 6.46 5.70
C ILE A 30 6.32 7.04 6.31
N PHE A 31 5.75 6.33 7.28
CA PHE A 31 4.67 6.86 8.11
C PHE A 31 4.78 6.27 9.49
N ASP A 32 4.21 6.97 10.46
CA ASP A 32 4.27 6.60 11.86
C ASP A 32 2.87 6.47 12.45
N PHE A 33 2.82 5.95 13.66
CA PHE A 33 1.57 5.83 14.41
C PHE A 33 0.91 7.20 14.52
N GLY A 34 -0.38 7.23 14.26
CA GLY A 34 -1.15 8.46 14.37
C GLY A 34 -1.08 9.37 13.17
N ASP A 35 -0.23 9.09 12.19
CA ASP A 35 -0.21 9.87 10.96
C ASP A 35 -1.50 9.64 10.18
N ARG A 36 -1.87 10.61 9.37
CA ARG A 36 -3.05 10.47 8.53
C ARG A 36 -2.81 9.43 7.45
N SER A 37 -3.84 8.64 7.17
CA SER A 37 -3.74 7.55 6.21
C SER A 37 -4.33 7.96 4.87
N ASP A 38 -3.76 9.00 4.26
CA ASP A 38 -4.27 9.55 3.01
C ASP A 38 -3.55 9.01 1.78
N GLU A 39 -2.53 8.19 1.98
CA GLU A 39 -1.65 7.77 0.90
C GLU A 39 -1.47 6.27 0.90
N ILE A 40 -1.22 5.76 -0.29
CA ILE A 40 -0.93 4.35 -0.55
C ILE A 40 0.44 4.31 -1.19
N TYR A 41 1.20 3.26 -0.89
CA TYR A 41 2.61 3.18 -1.28
C TYR A 41 2.86 1.92 -2.09
N LEU A 42 3.61 2.08 -3.18
CA LEU A 42 4.05 0.96 -4.01
C LEU A 42 5.58 0.96 -4.02
N ILE A 43 6.18 -0.13 -3.60
CA ILE A 43 7.64 -0.22 -3.57
C ILE A 43 8.16 -0.47 -4.98
N HIS A 44 8.89 0.52 -5.49
CA HIS A 44 9.54 0.38 -6.78
C HIS A 44 10.84 -0.41 -6.65
N SER A 45 11.62 -0.12 -5.62
CA SER A 45 12.84 -0.85 -5.32
C SER A 45 13.13 -0.75 -3.83
N GLY A 46 13.86 -1.71 -3.29
CA GLY A 46 14.23 -1.75 -1.89
C GLY A 46 13.28 -2.59 -1.06
N SER A 47 13.23 -2.29 0.23
CA SER A 47 12.39 -3.05 1.16
C SER A 47 11.91 -2.18 2.31
N VAL A 48 10.75 -2.55 2.86
CA VAL A 48 10.08 -1.79 3.90
C VAL A 48 9.62 -2.75 4.99
N GLU A 49 9.77 -2.35 6.25
CA GLU A 49 9.27 -3.11 7.38
C GLU A 49 8.07 -2.40 7.98
N ILE A 50 7.04 -3.18 8.29
CA ILE A 50 5.88 -2.70 9.03
C ILE A 50 6.08 -3.11 10.48
N VAL A 51 6.04 -2.14 11.39
CA VAL A 51 6.42 -2.34 12.78
C VAL A 51 5.26 -1.94 13.69
N SER A 52 4.99 -2.79 14.68
CA SER A 52 3.95 -2.53 15.67
C SER A 52 4.42 -1.49 16.69
N ARG A 53 3.49 -1.05 17.54
CA ARG A 53 3.82 -0.09 18.61
C ARG A 53 4.83 -0.65 19.59
N GLU A 54 4.85 -1.97 19.75
CA GLU A 54 5.81 -2.64 20.63
C GLU A 54 7.17 -2.83 19.99
N GLY A 55 7.33 -2.42 18.74
CA GLY A 55 8.59 -2.58 18.03
C GLY A 55 8.74 -3.92 17.33
N LEU A 56 7.67 -4.67 17.23
CA LEU A 56 7.70 -5.97 16.57
C LEU A 56 7.55 -5.79 15.07
N VAL A 57 8.44 -6.41 14.31
CA VAL A 57 8.34 -6.39 12.84
C VAL A 57 7.21 -7.32 12.42
N LEU A 58 6.15 -6.74 11.89
CA LEU A 58 4.97 -7.50 11.48
C LEU A 58 5.12 -8.03 10.06
N ALA A 59 5.82 -7.30 9.21
CA ALA A 59 6.01 -7.70 7.82
C ALA A 59 7.26 -7.06 7.25
N THR A 60 7.87 -7.74 6.28
CA THR A 60 8.93 -7.17 5.46
C THR A 60 8.45 -7.23 4.02
N LEU A 61 8.37 -6.08 3.39
CA LEU A 61 7.80 -5.94 2.05
C LEU A 61 8.89 -5.60 1.06
N LYS A 62 8.72 -6.06 -0.17
CA LYS A 62 9.73 -5.96 -1.23
C LYS A 62 9.20 -5.20 -2.43
N ALA A 63 10.07 -5.00 -3.40
CA ALA A 63 9.69 -4.36 -4.66
C ALA A 63 8.47 -5.04 -5.27
N GLY A 64 7.54 -4.25 -5.76
CA GLY A 64 6.30 -4.72 -6.35
C GLY A 64 5.14 -4.83 -5.37
N GLU A 65 5.40 -4.70 -4.07
CA GLU A 65 4.34 -4.81 -3.08
C GLU A 65 3.76 -3.45 -2.74
N LEU A 66 2.47 -3.46 -2.48
CA LEU A 66 1.70 -2.28 -2.13
C LEU A 66 1.44 -2.30 -0.62
N PHE A 67 1.51 -1.15 0.03
CA PHE A 67 1.19 -1.08 1.46
C PHE A 67 0.54 0.25 1.80
N GLY A 68 -0.07 0.30 2.98
CA GLY A 68 -0.79 1.50 3.43
C GLY A 68 -2.22 1.56 2.93
N GLU A 69 -2.64 0.63 2.07
CA GLU A 69 -3.97 0.63 1.47
C GLU A 69 -5.06 0.24 2.45
N MET A 70 -4.73 -0.55 3.46
CA MET A 70 -5.77 -1.10 4.33
C MET A 70 -6.42 -0.04 5.21
N ALA A 71 -5.65 0.93 5.67
CA ALA A 71 -6.23 2.02 6.44
C ALA A 71 -7.28 2.75 5.62
N SER A 72 -6.98 2.97 4.35
CA SER A 72 -7.92 3.61 3.44
C SER A 72 -9.15 2.74 3.18
N ILE A 73 -8.95 1.45 2.98
CA ILE A 73 -10.04 0.51 2.72
C ILE A 73 -10.96 0.40 3.93
N MET A 74 -10.38 0.33 5.11
CA MET A 74 -11.15 0.17 6.34
C MET A 74 -11.74 1.48 6.85
N GLY A 75 -11.45 2.59 6.19
CA GLY A 75 -11.95 3.87 6.61
C GLY A 75 -11.24 4.44 7.82
N GLU A 76 -10.07 3.91 8.13
CA GLU A 76 -9.28 4.42 9.24
C GLU A 76 -8.58 5.70 8.83
N ARG A 77 -8.54 6.67 9.74
CA ARG A 77 -7.96 7.97 9.45
C ARG A 77 -6.51 8.07 9.89
N GLU A 78 -6.09 7.20 10.76
CA GLU A 78 -4.76 7.24 11.34
C GLU A 78 -4.06 5.91 11.18
N ARG A 79 -2.75 5.99 11.04
CA ARG A 79 -1.92 4.80 10.94
C ARG A 79 -1.82 4.10 12.29
N THR A 80 -1.95 2.79 12.27
CA THR A 80 -1.86 1.98 13.47
C THR A 80 -0.54 1.24 13.57
N ALA A 81 0.30 1.36 12.56
CA ALA A 81 1.62 0.76 12.52
C ALA A 81 2.60 1.76 11.92
N ARG A 82 3.88 1.49 12.05
CA ARG A 82 4.94 2.30 11.48
C ARG A 82 5.52 1.58 10.28
N ALA A 83 5.80 2.33 9.22
CA ALA A 83 6.48 1.79 8.04
C ALA A 83 7.88 2.41 7.96
N VAL A 84 8.90 1.58 7.94
CA VAL A 84 10.30 2.00 7.96
C VAL A 84 11.04 1.27 6.84
N THR A 85 11.88 1.98 6.11
CA THR A 85 12.69 1.32 5.09
C THR A 85 13.77 0.47 5.74
N ALA A 86 13.92 -0.75 5.25
CA ALA A 86 14.97 -1.65 5.70
C ALA A 86 16.24 -1.51 4.86
N SER A 87 16.11 -0.93 3.68
CA SER A 87 17.23 -0.68 2.78
C SER A 87 16.95 0.60 2.00
N THR A 88 17.94 1.08 1.26
CA THR A 88 17.72 2.20 0.35
C THR A 88 16.59 1.82 -0.60
N SER A 89 15.57 2.66 -0.67
CA SER A 89 14.34 2.32 -1.38
C SER A 89 13.84 3.48 -2.22
N VAL A 90 13.10 3.13 -3.26
CA VAL A 90 12.36 4.08 -4.07
C VAL A 90 10.90 3.66 -4.00
N ILE A 91 10.04 4.58 -3.61
CA ILE A 91 8.65 4.27 -3.33
C ILE A 91 7.75 5.24 -4.08
N ASP A 92 6.75 4.69 -4.76
CA ASP A 92 5.75 5.50 -5.42
C ASP A 92 4.63 5.77 -4.42
N VAL A 93 4.36 7.05 -4.21
CA VAL A 93 3.34 7.52 -3.27
C VAL A 93 2.11 7.91 -4.07
N ILE A 94 0.99 7.30 -3.77
CA ILE A 94 -0.27 7.50 -4.48
C ILE A 94 -1.29 7.98 -3.46
N ASP A 95 -1.95 9.09 -3.73
CA ASP A 95 -3.00 9.52 -2.82
C ASP A 95 -4.24 8.62 -3.00
N SER A 96 -4.98 8.44 -1.91
CA SER A 96 -6.11 7.50 -1.92
C SER A 96 -7.22 7.89 -2.87
N GLY A 97 -7.42 9.19 -3.08
CA GLY A 97 -8.41 9.65 -4.04
C GLY A 97 -8.05 9.24 -5.47
N THR A 98 -6.77 9.32 -5.80
CA THR A 98 -6.29 8.87 -7.11
C THR A 98 -6.54 7.38 -7.29
N MET A 99 -6.26 6.60 -6.26
CA MET A 99 -6.49 5.16 -6.32
C MET A 99 -7.97 4.85 -6.54
N GLN A 100 -8.83 5.56 -5.82
CA GLN A 100 -10.27 5.36 -5.98
C GLN A 100 -10.74 5.70 -7.40
N ARG A 101 -10.21 6.77 -7.98
CA ARG A 101 -10.56 7.12 -9.36
C ARG A 101 -10.08 6.07 -10.34
N LYS A 102 -8.87 5.56 -10.14
CA LYS A 102 -8.34 4.51 -11.01
C LYS A 102 -9.21 3.26 -10.95
N LEU A 103 -9.65 2.90 -9.75
CA LEU A 103 -10.53 1.76 -9.58
C LEU A 103 -11.88 2.00 -10.26
N ALA A 104 -12.41 3.21 -10.12
CA ALA A 104 -13.71 3.54 -10.73
C ALA A 104 -13.67 3.49 -12.26
N GLU A 105 -12.50 3.77 -12.84
CA GLU A 105 -12.33 3.77 -14.29
C GLU A 105 -11.83 2.44 -14.83
N ALA A 106 -11.55 1.49 -13.94
CA ALA A 106 -11.04 0.20 -14.35
C ALA A 106 -12.14 -0.64 -15.01
N ASP A 107 -11.71 -1.70 -15.69
CA ASP A 107 -12.63 -2.67 -16.27
C ASP A 107 -13.63 -3.15 -15.21
N PRO A 108 -14.92 -3.26 -15.56
CA PRO A 108 -15.93 -3.68 -14.59
C PRO A 108 -15.64 -5.00 -13.91
N VAL A 109 -15.01 -5.94 -14.60
CA VAL A 109 -14.65 -7.23 -14.01
C VAL A 109 -13.57 -7.06 -12.97
N LEU A 110 -12.54 -6.27 -13.28
CA LEU A 110 -11.48 -5.96 -12.31
C LEU A 110 -12.03 -5.21 -11.11
N ARG A 111 -12.93 -4.27 -11.35
CA ARG A 111 -13.56 -3.53 -10.25
C ARG A 111 -14.33 -4.47 -9.33
N ALA A 112 -15.07 -5.39 -9.92
CA ALA A 112 -15.84 -6.36 -9.14
C ALA A 112 -14.92 -7.27 -8.34
N LEU A 113 -13.80 -7.69 -8.94
CA LEU A 113 -12.84 -8.53 -8.26
C LEU A 113 -12.24 -7.82 -7.06
N VAL A 114 -11.78 -6.58 -7.25
CA VAL A 114 -11.21 -5.80 -6.16
C VAL A 114 -12.24 -5.59 -5.05
N ARG A 115 -13.46 -5.25 -5.42
CA ARG A 115 -14.54 -5.05 -4.43
C ARG A 115 -14.81 -6.32 -3.64
N ASN A 116 -14.85 -7.44 -4.34
CA ASN A 116 -15.11 -8.73 -3.70
C ASN A 116 -14.01 -9.07 -2.69
N LEU A 117 -12.75 -8.91 -3.12
CA LEU A 117 -11.62 -9.20 -2.24
C LEU A 117 -11.61 -8.26 -1.05
N THR A 118 -11.88 -6.98 -1.28
CA THR A 118 -11.93 -5.99 -0.22
C THR A 118 -13.02 -6.33 0.80
N ASN A 119 -14.19 -6.71 0.32
CA ASN A 119 -15.29 -7.06 1.23
C ASN A 119 -14.96 -8.29 2.06
N ARG A 120 -14.33 -9.28 1.44
CA ARG A 120 -13.93 -10.48 2.18
C ARG A 120 -12.92 -10.16 3.26
N LEU A 121 -11.96 -9.30 2.96
CA LEU A 121 -10.98 -8.88 3.96
C LEU A 121 -11.65 -8.09 5.08
N ALA A 122 -12.55 -7.19 4.73
CA ALA A 122 -13.26 -6.40 5.73
C ALA A 122 -14.10 -7.28 6.64
N ASP A 123 -14.79 -8.25 6.06
CA ASP A 123 -15.61 -9.19 6.85
C ASP A 123 -14.73 -9.98 7.80
N ALA A 124 -13.62 -10.50 7.32
CA ALA A 124 -12.70 -11.25 8.16
C ALA A 124 -12.12 -10.38 9.27
N ASN A 125 -11.93 -9.11 8.99
CA ASN A 125 -11.30 -8.18 9.90
C ASN A 125 -12.24 -7.62 10.97
N LEU A 126 -13.53 -7.70 10.75
CA LEU A 126 -14.50 -7.17 11.70
C LEU A 126 -14.38 -7.80 13.08
N MET A 127 -13.76 -8.98 13.16
CA MET A 127 -13.66 -9.68 14.42
C MET A 127 -12.59 -9.10 15.33
N ASN A 128 -11.48 -8.63 14.76
CA ASN A 128 -10.35 -8.15 15.57
C ASN A 128 -9.30 -7.51 14.67
N GLU A 129 -9.08 -6.22 14.84
CA GLU A 129 -8.14 -5.48 14.00
C GLU A 129 -6.71 -6.00 14.11
N GLU A 130 -6.26 -6.27 15.33
CA GLU A 130 -4.91 -6.77 15.54
C GLU A 130 -4.75 -8.13 14.86
N ARG A 131 -5.73 -8.97 15.05
CA ARG A 131 -5.71 -10.30 14.48
C ARG A 131 -5.74 -10.22 12.97
N TRP A 132 -6.53 -9.32 12.45
CA TRP A 132 -6.59 -9.11 11.03
C TRP A 132 -5.24 -8.68 10.47
N LEU A 133 -4.59 -7.74 11.15
CA LEU A 133 -3.28 -7.26 10.72
C LEU A 133 -2.29 -8.42 10.67
N LEU A 134 -2.25 -9.22 11.72
CA LEU A 134 -1.38 -10.38 11.77
C LEU A 134 -1.71 -11.37 10.65
N LEU A 135 -2.97 -11.60 10.43
CA LEU A 135 -3.40 -12.54 9.41
C LEU A 135 -2.99 -12.05 8.01
N ASN A 136 -3.15 -10.76 7.78
CA ASN A 136 -2.75 -10.17 6.51
C ASN A 136 -1.24 -10.30 6.30
N VAL A 137 -0.48 -10.08 7.34
CA VAL A 137 0.97 -10.23 7.31
C VAL A 137 1.35 -11.68 6.97
N TYR A 138 0.73 -12.62 7.64
CA TYR A 138 1.00 -14.03 7.37
C TYR A 138 0.73 -14.39 5.93
N GLN A 139 -0.38 -13.92 5.40
CA GLN A 139 -0.73 -14.21 4.01
C GLN A 139 0.28 -13.64 3.03
N SER A 140 0.83 -12.48 3.35
CA SER A 140 1.86 -11.85 2.51
C SER A 140 3.18 -12.58 2.58
N LEU A 141 3.55 -13.06 3.77
CA LEU A 141 4.87 -13.65 3.98
C LEU A 141 4.94 -15.10 3.54
N ALA A 142 3.94 -15.91 3.88
CA ALA A 142 3.99 -17.34 3.64
C ALA A 142 2.58 -17.91 3.47
N PRO A 143 1.91 -17.61 2.37
CA PRO A 143 0.53 -18.03 2.17
C PRO A 143 0.35 -19.54 2.26
N GLU A 144 1.32 -20.30 1.76
CA GLU A 144 1.21 -21.76 1.75
C GLU A 144 1.38 -22.39 3.11
N GLU A 145 1.91 -21.64 4.06
CA GLU A 145 2.11 -22.14 5.42
C GLU A 145 0.95 -21.82 6.34
N ILE A 146 0.00 -21.04 5.86
CA ILE A 146 -1.15 -20.69 6.65
C ILE A 146 -2.16 -21.80 6.51
N GLU A 147 -2.18 -22.65 7.51
CA GLU A 147 -3.08 -23.79 7.48
C GLU A 147 -4.50 -23.40 7.75
N ARG A 148 -5.40 -23.97 7.01
CA ARG A 148 -6.83 -23.80 7.26
C ARG A 148 -7.22 -24.80 8.32
N PRO A 149 -7.85 -24.32 9.36
CA PRO A 149 -8.32 -25.23 10.39
C PRO A 149 -9.32 -26.21 9.84
#